data_76c6f9535b581c4869cde07fed040d1c
#
_entry.id   76c6f9535b581c4869cde07fed040d1c
#
_cell.length_a   1.000
_cell.length_b   1.000
_cell.length_c   1.000
_cell.angle_alpha   90.00
_cell.angle_beta   90.00
_cell.angle_gamma   90.00
#
_symmetry.space_group_name_H-M   'P 1'
#
loop_
_entity.id
_entity.type
_entity.pdbx_description
1 polymer ?
#
loop_
_entity_poly.entity_id
_entity_poly.type
_entity_poly.pdbx_seq_one_letter_code
_entity_poly.pdbx_strand_id
1 'polypeptide(L)'
;YGPEQGYPFLKQAIQGYYAGRGTQLAEDEIFISDGAKSDLANVLGLFDVDNTVLVPDPVYPTYVDDNVTDGRKIIYGRTSQENDFLGMPDDSVKADIVYICSPNNPTGAAYTREQLKAWVDYAKKNNAVILYDAAYECFITDPALARSIFEVEGARECAIEICSFSKIAGFTGTRCGYTVVPK
;
A
#
# COMPACT_ATOMS: atom_id res chain seq x y z
N TYR A 1 13.49 8.90 24.90
CA TYR A 1 12.74 8.35 23.77
C TYR A 1 11.64 9.33 23.36
N GLY A 2 11.34 9.40 22.09
CA GLY A 2 10.16 10.12 21.57
C GLY A 2 8.85 9.36 21.83
N PRO A 3 7.70 9.94 21.43
CA PRO A 3 6.43 9.25 21.48
C PRO A 3 6.46 7.97 20.64
N GLU A 4 5.96 6.87 21.19
CA GLU A 4 6.02 5.54 20.58
C GLU A 4 5.40 5.48 19.16
N GLN A 5 4.31 6.22 18.94
CA GLN A 5 3.61 6.24 17.65
C GLN A 5 3.89 7.51 16.83
N GLY A 6 4.97 8.23 17.14
CA GLY A 6 5.37 9.46 16.45
C GLY A 6 4.86 10.75 17.09
N TYR A 7 5.45 11.86 16.67
CA TYR A 7 5.12 13.18 17.21
C TYR A 7 3.80 13.71 16.65
N PRO A 8 2.94 14.34 17.48
CA PRO A 8 1.66 14.88 17.06
C PRO A 8 1.75 15.88 15.88
N PHE A 9 2.79 16.72 15.86
CA PHE A 9 2.98 17.70 14.78
C PHE A 9 3.12 17.04 13.41
N LEU A 10 3.80 15.88 13.32
CA LEU A 10 3.96 15.15 12.08
C LEU A 10 2.65 14.47 11.68
N LYS A 11 1.94 13.86 12.62
CA LYS A 11 0.62 13.28 12.37
C LYS A 11 -0.38 14.32 11.86
N GLN A 12 -0.39 15.51 12.47
CA GLN A 12 -1.23 16.63 12.01
C GLN A 12 -0.88 17.09 10.59
N ALA A 13 0.42 17.14 10.25
CA ALA A 13 0.86 17.45 8.89
C ALA A 13 0.38 16.40 7.89
N ILE A 14 0.44 15.11 8.25
CA ILE A 14 -0.06 14.01 7.42
C ILE A 14 -1.58 14.10 7.27
N GLN A 15 -2.33 14.36 8.35
CA GLN A 15 -3.78 14.59 8.28
C GLN A 15 -4.12 15.71 7.30
N GLY A 16 -3.40 16.85 7.37
CA GLY A 16 -3.57 17.96 6.43
C GLY A 16 -3.28 17.57 4.97
N TYR A 17 -2.27 16.72 4.77
CA TYR A 17 -1.90 16.21 3.46
C TYR A 17 -3.00 15.36 2.81
N TYR A 18 -3.65 14.48 3.60
CA TYR A 18 -4.79 13.68 3.13
C TYR A 18 -6.07 14.52 2.97
N ALA A 19 -6.34 15.43 3.92
CA ALA A 19 -7.50 16.31 3.86
C ALA A 19 -7.52 17.18 2.59
N GLY A 20 -6.35 17.61 2.12
CA GLY A 20 -6.21 18.32 0.85
C GLY A 20 -6.63 17.50 -0.39
N ARG A 21 -6.87 16.20 -0.23
CA ARG A 21 -7.34 15.26 -1.27
C ARG A 21 -8.70 14.64 -0.95
N GLY A 22 -9.41 15.22 0.02
CA GLY A 22 -10.75 14.77 0.39
C GLY A 22 -10.79 13.59 1.36
N THR A 23 -9.64 13.08 1.81
CA THR A 23 -9.58 11.97 2.79
C THR A 23 -9.35 12.51 4.19
N GLN A 24 -10.24 12.19 5.13
CA GLN A 24 -10.10 12.54 6.54
C GLN A 24 -9.52 11.36 7.31
N LEU A 25 -8.44 11.59 8.05
CA LEU A 25 -7.81 10.60 8.92
C LEU A 25 -7.86 11.07 10.38
N ALA A 26 -8.12 10.14 11.29
CA ALA A 26 -7.91 10.36 12.71
C ALA A 26 -6.42 10.25 13.06
N GLU A 27 -6.01 10.88 14.16
CA GLU A 27 -4.59 10.84 14.58
C GLU A 27 -4.13 9.42 14.90
N ASP A 28 -4.99 8.60 15.46
CA ASP A 28 -4.73 7.23 15.85
C ASP A 28 -4.90 6.19 14.72
N GLU A 29 -5.15 6.66 13.50
CA GLU A 29 -5.04 5.86 12.26
C GLU A 29 -3.64 5.98 11.62
N ILE A 30 -2.76 6.86 12.13
CA ILE A 30 -1.45 7.17 11.56
C ILE A 30 -0.35 6.66 12.49
N PHE A 31 0.50 5.79 11.97
CA PHE A 31 1.63 5.17 12.69
C PHE A 31 2.94 5.60 12.04
N ILE A 32 3.75 6.36 12.75
CA ILE A 32 5.07 6.82 12.25
C ILE A 32 6.10 5.71 12.44
N SER A 33 6.96 5.53 11.45
CA SER A 33 7.93 4.44 11.41
C SER A 33 9.30 4.88 10.88
N ASP A 34 10.23 3.94 10.83
CA ASP A 34 11.56 4.11 10.24
C ASP A 34 11.60 3.82 8.73
N GLY A 35 10.43 3.71 8.08
CA GLY A 35 10.28 3.64 6.63
C GLY A 35 9.41 2.50 6.13
N ALA A 36 8.89 2.67 4.92
CA ALA A 36 7.95 1.73 4.31
C ALA A 36 8.47 0.28 4.22
N LYS A 37 9.77 0.07 4.05
CA LYS A 37 10.32 -1.30 3.98
C LYS A 37 10.15 -2.03 5.31
N SER A 38 10.41 -1.36 6.43
CA SER A 38 10.20 -1.93 7.77
C SER A 38 8.71 -2.16 8.04
N ASP A 39 7.85 -1.22 7.60
CA ASP A 39 6.41 -1.35 7.76
C ASP A 39 5.85 -2.53 6.97
N LEU A 40 6.32 -2.73 5.72
CA LEU A 40 5.93 -3.86 4.88
C LEU A 40 6.26 -5.20 5.52
N ALA A 41 7.42 -5.32 6.17
CA ALA A 41 7.78 -6.53 6.90
C ALA A 41 7.00 -6.68 8.21
N ASN A 42 6.87 -5.60 8.99
CA ASN A 42 6.27 -5.64 10.32
C ASN A 42 4.75 -5.87 10.27
N VAL A 43 4.05 -5.30 9.27
CA VAL A 43 2.60 -5.49 9.11
C VAL A 43 2.22 -6.95 8.89
N LEU A 44 3.14 -7.75 8.36
CA LEU A 44 2.92 -9.19 8.15
C LEU A 44 2.71 -9.98 9.46
N GLY A 45 3.21 -9.45 10.59
CA GLY A 45 2.93 -10.01 11.90
C GLY A 45 1.46 -9.96 12.34
N LEU A 46 0.61 -9.21 11.64
CA LEU A 46 -0.84 -9.17 11.85
C LEU A 46 -1.59 -10.31 11.16
N PHE A 47 -0.93 -11.04 10.26
CA PHE A 47 -1.53 -12.05 9.41
C PHE A 47 -1.00 -13.44 9.73
N ASP A 48 -1.85 -14.45 9.52
CA ASP A 48 -1.47 -15.84 9.69
C ASP A 48 -0.46 -16.26 8.59
N VAL A 49 0.40 -17.21 8.93
CA VAL A 49 1.36 -17.80 7.98
C VAL A 49 0.67 -18.63 6.90
N ASP A 50 -0.52 -19.13 7.16
CA ASP A 50 -1.34 -19.86 6.19
C ASP A 50 -2.06 -18.95 5.19
N ASN A 51 -2.02 -17.62 5.37
CA ASN A 51 -2.63 -16.68 4.43
C ASN A 51 -1.93 -16.72 3.06
N THR A 52 -2.74 -16.74 2.02
CA THR A 52 -2.26 -16.71 0.62
C THR A 52 -2.07 -15.26 0.17
N VAL A 53 -0.94 -15.01 -0.46
CA VAL A 53 -0.53 -13.66 -0.87
C VAL A 53 -0.57 -13.54 -2.40
N LEU A 54 -1.22 -12.50 -2.92
CA LEU A 54 -1.20 -12.14 -4.33
C LEU A 54 -0.25 -10.96 -4.54
N VAL A 55 0.72 -11.16 -5.42
CA VAL A 55 1.75 -10.17 -5.74
C VAL A 55 1.77 -9.97 -7.26
N PRO A 56 1.64 -8.73 -7.79
CA PRO A 56 1.89 -8.45 -9.20
C PRO A 56 3.32 -8.81 -9.59
N ASP A 57 3.57 -9.17 -10.85
CA ASP A 57 4.89 -9.49 -11.37
C ASP A 57 5.10 -8.80 -12.74
N PRO A 58 6.09 -7.89 -12.87
CA PRO A 58 7.20 -7.59 -11.94
C PRO A 58 6.82 -6.61 -10.81
N VAL A 59 7.48 -6.78 -9.66
CA VAL A 59 7.20 -6.02 -8.44
C VAL A 59 8.47 -5.78 -7.61
N TYR A 60 8.37 -4.95 -6.59
CA TYR A 60 9.44 -4.75 -5.61
C TYR A 60 9.73 -6.06 -4.85
N PRO A 61 10.99 -6.56 -4.86
CA PRO A 61 11.30 -7.91 -4.36
C PRO A 61 10.93 -8.16 -2.90
N THR A 62 10.94 -7.13 -2.06
CA THR A 62 10.64 -7.24 -0.63
C THR A 62 9.29 -7.93 -0.36
N TYR A 63 8.26 -7.69 -1.19
CA TYR A 63 6.96 -8.34 -0.99
C TYR A 63 7.03 -9.86 -1.11
N VAL A 64 7.90 -10.34 -2.01
CA VAL A 64 8.13 -11.77 -2.18
C VAL A 64 9.03 -12.30 -1.06
N ASP A 65 10.17 -11.64 -0.83
CA ASP A 65 11.20 -12.10 0.10
C ASP A 65 10.66 -12.26 1.54
N ASP A 66 9.91 -11.27 2.02
CA ASP A 66 9.36 -11.29 3.38
C ASP A 66 8.31 -12.40 3.53
N ASN A 67 7.42 -12.58 2.55
CA ASN A 67 6.41 -13.63 2.59
C ASN A 67 6.99 -15.05 2.42
N VAL A 68 8.04 -15.21 1.61
CA VAL A 68 8.78 -16.48 1.48
C VAL A 68 9.48 -16.82 2.80
N THR A 69 10.06 -15.82 3.47
CA THR A 69 10.72 -16.00 4.76
C THR A 69 9.74 -16.50 5.82
N ASP A 70 8.50 -16.00 5.80
CA ASP A 70 7.42 -16.45 6.70
C ASP A 70 6.77 -17.77 6.28
N GLY A 71 7.10 -18.29 5.10
CA GLY A 71 6.56 -19.54 4.57
C GLY A 71 5.18 -19.42 3.91
N ARG A 72 4.69 -18.20 3.63
CA ARG A 72 3.39 -17.99 3.00
C ARG A 72 3.38 -18.44 1.53
N LYS A 73 2.21 -18.89 1.09
CA LYS A 73 1.97 -19.20 -0.32
C LYS A 73 1.80 -17.93 -1.13
N ILE A 74 2.61 -17.79 -2.20
CA ILE A 74 2.54 -16.65 -3.11
C ILE A 74 1.88 -17.05 -4.42
N ILE A 75 0.94 -16.22 -4.88
CA ILE A 75 0.37 -16.25 -6.22
C ILE A 75 0.90 -15.04 -6.97
N TYR A 76 1.45 -15.25 -8.16
CA TYR A 76 1.95 -14.16 -9.01
C TYR A 76 0.88 -13.75 -10.02
N GLY A 77 0.46 -12.49 -9.94
CA GLY A 77 -0.37 -11.83 -10.94
C GLY A 77 0.49 -11.32 -12.08
N ARG A 78 0.55 -12.05 -13.20
CA ARG A 78 1.39 -11.68 -14.33
C ARG A 78 0.91 -10.38 -14.98
N THR A 79 1.86 -9.47 -15.21
CA THR A 79 1.66 -8.24 -15.94
C THR A 79 2.61 -8.17 -17.14
N SER A 80 2.22 -7.43 -18.17
CA SER A 80 3.00 -7.29 -19.40
C SER A 80 2.74 -5.93 -20.04
N GLN A 81 3.43 -5.63 -21.10
CA GLN A 81 3.18 -4.45 -21.90
C GLN A 81 1.73 -4.41 -22.46
N GLU A 82 1.11 -5.57 -22.69
CA GLU A 82 -0.25 -5.67 -23.23
C GLU A 82 -1.33 -5.15 -22.25
N ASN A 83 -1.04 -5.17 -20.93
CA ASN A 83 -1.91 -4.63 -19.90
C ASN A 83 -1.26 -3.45 -19.15
N ASP A 84 -0.35 -2.73 -19.80
CA ASP A 84 0.37 -1.58 -19.25
C ASP A 84 1.09 -1.89 -17.93
N PHE A 85 1.48 -3.13 -17.71
CA PHE A 85 2.05 -3.63 -16.46
C PHE A 85 1.15 -3.41 -15.22
N LEU A 86 -0.17 -3.33 -15.43
CA LEU A 86 -1.18 -3.20 -14.39
C LEU A 86 -1.99 -4.50 -14.32
N GLY A 87 -1.76 -5.27 -13.26
CA GLY A 87 -2.56 -6.46 -12.98
C GLY A 87 -3.97 -6.06 -12.54
N MET A 88 -4.96 -6.80 -13.02
CA MET A 88 -6.34 -6.65 -12.59
C MET A 88 -6.79 -7.88 -11.80
N PRO A 89 -7.77 -7.76 -10.89
CA PRO A 89 -8.24 -8.90 -10.13
C PRO A 89 -8.85 -9.96 -11.04
N ASP A 90 -8.58 -11.22 -10.71
CA ASP A 90 -9.16 -12.40 -11.33
C ASP A 90 -10.01 -13.15 -10.29
N ASP A 91 -11.30 -13.24 -10.53
CA ASP A 91 -12.26 -13.89 -9.62
C ASP A 91 -12.01 -15.40 -9.42
N SER A 92 -11.24 -16.03 -10.30
CA SER A 92 -10.83 -17.43 -10.15
C SER A 92 -9.70 -17.61 -9.13
N VAL A 93 -8.99 -16.54 -8.79
CA VAL A 93 -7.90 -16.51 -7.82
C VAL A 93 -8.43 -16.00 -6.49
N LYS A 94 -8.10 -16.69 -5.41
CA LYS A 94 -8.39 -16.24 -4.03
C LYS A 94 -7.09 -15.98 -3.31
N ALA A 95 -6.99 -14.80 -2.72
CA ALA A 95 -5.88 -14.41 -1.86
C ALA A 95 -6.42 -13.70 -0.62
N ASP A 96 -5.70 -13.82 0.49
CA ASP A 96 -6.02 -13.17 1.76
C ASP A 96 -5.32 -11.81 1.86
N ILE A 97 -4.15 -11.69 1.24
CA ILE A 97 -3.33 -10.48 1.19
C ILE A 97 -3.04 -10.13 -0.27
N VAL A 98 -3.27 -8.88 -0.65
CA VAL A 98 -3.01 -8.37 -2.00
C VAL A 98 -2.04 -7.19 -1.91
N TYR A 99 -0.88 -7.30 -2.56
CA TYR A 99 0.02 -6.17 -2.70
C TYR A 99 -0.32 -5.34 -3.93
N ILE A 100 -0.39 -4.02 -3.74
CA ILE A 100 -0.53 -3.04 -4.82
C ILE A 100 0.49 -1.93 -4.58
N CYS A 101 1.34 -1.66 -5.55
CA CYS A 101 2.25 -0.52 -5.54
C CYS A 101 1.85 0.44 -6.68
N SER A 102 1.55 1.69 -6.33
CA SER A 102 1.13 2.67 -7.36
C SER A 102 1.65 4.08 -7.03
N PRO A 103 2.56 4.61 -7.86
CA PRO A 103 3.24 3.99 -9.00
C PRO A 103 4.08 2.77 -8.64
N ASN A 104 4.10 1.76 -9.53
CA ASN A 104 4.78 0.50 -9.27
C ASN A 104 6.31 0.60 -9.42
N ASN A 105 7.03 -0.08 -8.57
CA ASN A 105 8.44 -0.39 -8.75
C ASN A 105 8.56 -1.85 -9.24
N PRO A 106 9.12 -2.15 -10.46
CA PRO A 106 10.01 -1.27 -11.25
C PRO A 106 9.36 -0.57 -12.46
N THR A 107 8.09 -0.78 -12.75
CA THR A 107 7.48 -0.42 -14.04
C THR A 107 7.12 1.05 -14.18
N GLY A 108 6.88 1.75 -13.06
CA GLY A 108 6.35 3.11 -13.02
C GLY A 108 4.86 3.22 -13.36
N ALA A 109 4.19 2.10 -13.64
CA ALA A 109 2.77 2.08 -13.94
C ALA A 109 1.94 2.49 -12.72
N ALA A 110 0.89 3.26 -12.94
CA ALA A 110 -0.01 3.75 -11.89
C ALA A 110 -1.47 3.43 -12.22
N TYR A 111 -2.20 2.95 -11.23
CA TYR A 111 -3.60 2.57 -11.39
C TYR A 111 -4.53 3.79 -11.44
N THR A 112 -5.56 3.72 -12.29
CA THR A 112 -6.70 4.63 -12.24
C THR A 112 -7.57 4.36 -11.01
N ARG A 113 -8.47 5.31 -10.66
CA ARG A 113 -9.42 5.10 -9.57
C ARG A 113 -10.36 3.93 -9.83
N GLU A 114 -10.78 3.73 -11.08
CA GLU A 114 -11.64 2.62 -11.49
C GLU A 114 -10.93 1.27 -11.33
N GLN A 115 -9.66 1.19 -11.70
CA GLN A 115 -8.86 -0.02 -11.54
C GLN A 115 -8.63 -0.34 -10.05
N LEU A 116 -8.32 0.68 -9.23
CA LEU A 116 -8.21 0.50 -7.78
C LEU A 116 -9.57 0.10 -7.16
N LYS A 117 -10.68 0.64 -7.68
CA LYS A 117 -12.01 0.23 -7.22
C LYS A 117 -12.27 -1.25 -7.47
N ALA A 118 -11.86 -1.77 -8.63
CA ALA A 118 -11.97 -3.21 -8.90
C ALA A 118 -11.18 -4.05 -7.88
N TRP A 119 -10.00 -3.60 -7.48
CA TRP A 119 -9.22 -4.27 -6.42
C TRP A 119 -9.87 -4.17 -5.04
N VAL A 120 -10.45 -3.03 -4.69
CA VAL A 120 -11.22 -2.85 -3.45
C VAL A 120 -12.42 -3.80 -3.43
N ASP A 121 -13.17 -3.89 -4.54
CA ASP A 121 -14.32 -4.80 -4.64
C ASP A 121 -13.91 -6.27 -4.53
N TYR A 122 -12.79 -6.64 -5.18
CA TYR A 122 -12.21 -7.96 -5.04
C TYR A 122 -11.83 -8.27 -3.59
N ALA A 123 -11.14 -7.35 -2.91
CA ALA A 123 -10.72 -7.54 -1.53
C ALA A 123 -11.92 -7.71 -0.59
N LYS A 124 -12.93 -6.88 -0.72
CA LYS A 124 -14.18 -6.99 0.07
C LYS A 124 -14.91 -8.31 -0.20
N LYS A 125 -15.02 -8.72 -1.47
CA LYS A 125 -15.67 -9.99 -1.86
C LYS A 125 -14.97 -11.22 -1.27
N ASN A 126 -13.64 -11.19 -1.20
CA ASN A 126 -12.82 -12.32 -0.75
C ASN A 126 -12.40 -12.23 0.72
N ASN A 127 -12.81 -11.19 1.45
CA ASN A 127 -12.35 -10.88 2.82
C ASN A 127 -10.82 -10.78 2.89
N ALA A 128 -10.23 -10.16 1.85
CA ALA A 128 -8.80 -9.95 1.72
C ALA A 128 -8.40 -8.55 2.22
N VAL A 129 -7.13 -8.38 2.55
CA VAL A 129 -6.54 -7.08 2.87
C VAL A 129 -5.60 -6.62 1.75
N ILE A 130 -5.76 -5.36 1.32
CA ILE A 130 -4.85 -4.71 0.39
C ILE A 130 -3.72 -4.05 1.20
N LEU A 131 -2.48 -4.43 0.94
CA LEU A 131 -1.29 -3.70 1.36
C LEU A 131 -0.89 -2.77 0.21
N TYR A 132 -1.24 -1.49 0.34
CA TYR A 132 -1.03 -0.49 -0.70
C TYR A 132 0.25 0.30 -0.43
N ASP A 133 1.28 0.08 -1.25
CA ASP A 133 2.55 0.79 -1.18
C ASP A 133 2.47 2.09 -1.99
N ALA A 134 2.44 3.22 -1.28
CA ALA A 134 2.38 4.57 -1.82
C ALA A 134 3.75 5.28 -1.83
N ALA A 135 4.86 4.54 -1.78
CA ALA A 135 6.20 5.15 -1.67
C ALA A 135 6.55 6.12 -2.81
N TYR A 136 5.91 5.99 -3.96
CA TYR A 136 6.14 6.81 -5.15
C TYR A 136 4.96 7.74 -5.51
N GLU A 137 3.93 7.84 -4.67
CA GLU A 137 2.71 8.60 -4.94
C GLU A 137 2.98 10.08 -5.29
N CYS A 138 4.04 10.66 -4.72
CA CYS A 138 4.41 12.06 -4.96
C CYS A 138 4.80 12.35 -6.42
N PHE A 139 5.13 11.34 -7.21
CA PHE A 139 5.47 11.48 -8.63
C PHE A 139 4.26 11.44 -9.56
N ILE A 140 3.07 11.14 -9.04
CA ILE A 140 1.83 11.25 -9.81
C ILE A 140 1.53 12.73 -10.06
N THR A 141 1.51 13.11 -11.34
CA THR A 141 1.21 14.48 -11.79
C THR A 141 -0.17 14.59 -12.46
N ASP A 142 -0.72 13.45 -12.92
CA ASP A 142 -2.05 13.40 -13.51
C ASP A 142 -3.12 13.40 -12.40
N PRO A 143 -3.99 14.41 -12.31
CA PRO A 143 -5.03 14.49 -11.30
C PRO A 143 -6.13 13.42 -11.43
N ALA A 144 -6.21 12.74 -12.58
CA ALA A 144 -7.12 11.61 -12.78
C ALA A 144 -6.70 10.36 -11.99
N LEU A 145 -5.41 10.23 -11.67
CA LEU A 145 -4.89 9.11 -10.91
C LEU A 145 -5.02 9.35 -9.40
N ALA A 146 -5.27 8.28 -8.65
CA ALA A 146 -5.29 8.34 -7.19
C ALA A 146 -3.86 8.36 -6.64
N ARG A 147 -3.59 9.22 -5.66
CA ARG A 147 -2.33 9.24 -4.91
C ARG A 147 -2.42 8.43 -3.61
N SER A 148 -3.64 8.14 -3.17
CA SER A 148 -3.93 7.29 -2.02
C SER A 148 -5.04 6.32 -2.37
N ILE A 149 -4.95 5.09 -1.86
CA ILE A 149 -6.04 4.11 -1.99
C ILE A 149 -7.33 4.62 -1.31
N PHE A 150 -7.21 5.47 -0.31
CA PHE A 150 -8.35 6.03 0.43
C PHE A 150 -9.13 7.11 -0.34
N GLU A 151 -8.68 7.49 -1.54
CA GLU A 151 -9.50 8.26 -2.49
C GLU A 151 -10.56 7.37 -3.19
N VAL A 152 -10.49 6.05 -2.97
CA VAL A 152 -11.40 5.05 -3.55
C VAL A 152 -12.43 4.60 -2.53
N GLU A 153 -13.70 4.65 -2.90
CA GLU A 153 -14.81 4.24 -2.03
C GLU A 153 -14.69 2.78 -1.60
N GLY A 154 -14.84 2.54 -0.28
CA GLY A 154 -14.75 1.22 0.34
C GLY A 154 -13.34 0.78 0.71
N ALA A 155 -12.28 1.49 0.29
CA ALA A 155 -10.91 1.11 0.59
C ALA A 155 -10.59 1.10 2.09
N ARG A 156 -11.22 1.98 2.88
CA ARG A 156 -11.04 2.02 4.34
C ARG A 156 -11.45 0.74 5.05
N GLU A 157 -12.27 -0.09 4.42
CA GLU A 157 -12.76 -1.34 5.00
C GLU A 157 -11.79 -2.52 4.76
N CYS A 158 -10.82 -2.37 3.83
CA CYS A 158 -10.00 -3.50 3.40
C CYS A 158 -8.55 -3.14 3.02
N ALA A 159 -8.10 -1.90 3.23
CA ALA A 159 -6.74 -1.51 2.85
C ALA A 159 -5.94 -0.91 4.00
N ILE A 160 -4.64 -1.21 4.00
CA ILE A 160 -3.61 -0.57 4.79
C ILE A 160 -2.69 0.15 3.80
N GLU A 161 -2.43 1.45 3.99
CA GLU A 161 -1.57 2.24 3.12
C GLU A 161 -0.21 2.49 3.78
N ILE A 162 0.86 2.21 3.05
CA ILE A 162 2.23 2.30 3.53
C ILE A 162 2.95 3.39 2.73
N CYS A 163 3.53 4.36 3.44
CA CYS A 163 4.10 5.58 2.87
C CYS A 163 5.56 5.78 3.28
N SER A 164 6.33 6.47 2.44
CA SER A 164 7.76 6.68 2.66
C SER A 164 8.17 8.12 2.41
N PHE A 165 8.96 8.68 3.31
CA PHE A 165 9.65 9.95 3.08
C PHE A 165 10.98 9.77 2.31
N SER A 166 11.41 8.53 2.03
CA SER A 166 12.64 8.24 1.30
C SER A 166 12.69 8.89 -0.08
N LYS A 167 11.55 8.97 -0.78
CA LYS A 167 11.47 9.50 -2.14
C LYS A 167 11.07 10.97 -2.16
N ILE A 168 9.96 11.32 -1.52
CA ILE A 168 9.44 12.69 -1.52
C ILE A 168 10.38 13.69 -0.82
N ALA A 169 11.02 13.29 0.29
CA ALA A 169 11.91 14.15 1.07
C ALA A 169 13.42 13.83 0.90
N GLY A 170 13.75 12.82 0.10
CA GLY A 170 15.14 12.36 0.00
C GLY A 170 15.68 11.70 1.28
N PHE A 171 14.81 11.18 2.13
CA PHE A 171 15.14 10.64 3.46
C PHE A 171 15.57 9.17 3.44
N THR A 172 16.15 8.69 2.35
CA THR A 172 16.56 7.29 2.21
C THR A 172 17.48 6.84 3.36
N GLY A 173 18.47 7.68 3.74
CA GLY A 173 19.39 7.41 4.85
C GLY A 173 18.86 7.84 6.22
N THR A 174 17.88 8.74 6.29
CA THR A 174 17.30 9.26 7.53
C THR A 174 16.36 8.27 8.19
N ARG A 175 15.72 7.43 7.38
CA ARG A 175 14.74 6.42 7.81
C ARG A 175 13.49 7.02 8.45
N CYS A 176 12.52 7.37 7.61
CA CYS A 176 11.22 7.84 8.07
C CYS A 176 10.12 7.45 7.07
N GLY A 177 9.02 6.97 7.59
CA GLY A 177 7.81 6.62 6.87
C GLY A 177 6.61 6.65 7.78
N TYR A 178 5.48 6.23 7.27
CA TYR A 178 4.27 6.05 8.07
C TYR A 178 3.33 5.06 7.41
N THR A 179 2.51 4.45 8.22
CA THR A 179 1.43 3.56 7.79
C THR A 179 0.09 4.13 8.25
N VAL A 180 -0.90 4.05 7.37
CA VAL A 180 -2.29 4.42 7.68
C VAL A 180 -3.12 3.15 7.78
N VAL A 181 -3.70 2.95 8.95
CA VAL A 181 -4.62 1.82 9.25
C VAL A 181 -5.96 2.40 9.66
N PRO A 182 -6.97 2.37 8.79
CA PRO A 182 -8.31 2.86 9.11
C PRO A 182 -8.96 2.06 10.26
N LYS A 183 -9.86 2.71 10.98
CA LYS A 183 -10.71 2.08 12.00
C LYS A 183 -11.94 1.44 11.40
#